data_c7544bafb5c27c66a4a56cac391cd2c7
#
_entry.id   c7544bafb5c27c66a4a56cac391cd2c7
#
_cell.length_a   1.000
_cell.length_b   1.000
_cell.length_c   1.000
_cell.angle_alpha   90.00
_cell.angle_beta   90.00
_cell.angle_gamma   90.00
#
_symmetry.space_group_name_H-M   'P 1'
#
loop_
_entity.id
_entity.type
_entity.pdbx_description
1 polymer ?
#
loop_
_entity_poly.entity_id
_entity_poly.type
_entity_poly.pdbx_seq_one_letter_code
_entity_poly.pdbx_strand_id
1 'polypeptide(L)'
;MNNIVIGSGPAGRLASLQLGKLGENVTLIEKNHIAGTCLNEGCMVICALTDITKFIDSNNRFNKHGFIKSQIDVSYEKIVEKITQTQEKLRKLNQMENESVGNTVIYGEASIEENTVSVNNESFEYDNLLIATGARPFIPDVKGSEYGLTNKDILKLDEVPEKLNIIGGGVIACEIANIYSTLGSEVNVIVRSEFLKELGENAKKYVLENILQNISIYENRNIMEISKDCVITDRNEEFEGTAFFATGRVPNSEIAEGFVELNPDKSIKVNEMMQTSVENVYAAGDVTGGYLLTPVARKEGIIAARNMANYPNKISYSCIPQTLSLNMEVSFVEDEKNESEDTETIGIPGIAGPGSFWNILNGDTGYTEVEFDKINNKIKRINSISPSSPSDVAYLSYLMREDYDLDDYDEFLEVHPSTDSNYKIIKNMWL
;
A
#
# COMPACT_ATOMS: atom_id res chain seq x y z
N MET A 1 -21.56 21.30 -14.38
CA MET A 1 -20.96 22.05 -13.26
C MET A 1 -19.46 22.18 -13.48
N ASN A 2 -18.85 23.24 -12.95
CA ASN A 2 -17.39 23.39 -12.98
C ASN A 2 -16.81 22.68 -11.75
N ASN A 3 -16.08 21.63 -11.96
CA ASN A 3 -15.47 20.84 -10.89
C ASN A 3 -13.96 21.01 -10.91
N ILE A 4 -13.37 21.34 -9.78
CA ILE A 4 -11.92 21.39 -9.62
C ILE A 4 -11.47 20.23 -8.76
N VAL A 5 -10.40 19.54 -9.21
CA VAL A 5 -9.77 18.46 -8.48
C VAL A 5 -8.30 18.81 -8.26
N ILE A 6 -7.87 18.89 -7.00
CA ILE A 6 -6.48 19.20 -6.62
C ILE A 6 -5.76 17.91 -6.24
N GLY A 7 -4.76 17.54 -7.02
CA GLY A 7 -3.99 16.31 -6.91
C GLY A 7 -4.47 15.19 -7.84
N SER A 8 -3.55 14.64 -8.61
CA SER A 8 -3.81 13.58 -9.60
C SER A 8 -3.37 12.19 -9.15
N GLY A 9 -3.23 11.97 -7.85
CA GLY A 9 -3.03 10.65 -7.26
C GLY A 9 -4.22 9.70 -7.54
N PRO A 10 -4.19 8.47 -7.03
CA PRO A 10 -5.26 7.49 -7.29
C PRO A 10 -6.68 8.00 -7.04
N ALA A 11 -6.89 8.81 -5.98
CA ALA A 11 -8.19 9.38 -5.66
C ALA A 11 -8.61 10.43 -6.69
N GLY A 12 -7.81 11.50 -6.84
CA GLY A 12 -8.17 12.62 -7.69
C GLY A 12 -8.25 12.26 -9.18
N ARG A 13 -7.32 11.41 -9.67
CA ARG A 13 -7.34 10.95 -11.05
C ARG A 13 -8.62 10.17 -11.38
N LEU A 14 -9.02 9.21 -10.53
CA LEU A 14 -10.25 8.45 -10.77
C LEU A 14 -11.50 9.29 -10.57
N ALA A 15 -11.50 10.23 -9.63
CA ALA A 15 -12.58 11.19 -9.48
C ALA A 15 -12.78 12.02 -10.75
N SER A 16 -11.68 12.57 -11.30
CA SER A 16 -11.71 13.36 -12.54
C SER A 16 -12.25 12.55 -13.72
N LEU A 17 -11.78 11.30 -13.88
CA LEU A 17 -12.29 10.39 -14.92
C LEU A 17 -13.78 10.10 -14.74
N GLN A 18 -14.23 9.87 -13.50
CA GLN A 18 -15.63 9.59 -13.21
C GLN A 18 -16.51 10.81 -13.53
N LEU A 19 -16.10 12.00 -13.13
CA LEU A 19 -16.80 13.25 -13.44
C LEU A 19 -16.88 13.50 -14.94
N GLY A 20 -15.76 13.40 -15.68
CA GLY A 20 -15.74 13.57 -17.13
C GLY A 20 -16.65 12.58 -17.85
N LYS A 21 -16.68 11.30 -17.43
CA LYS A 21 -17.61 10.28 -17.96
C LYS A 21 -19.09 10.59 -17.67
N LEU A 22 -19.36 11.34 -16.62
CA LEU A 22 -20.71 11.83 -16.29
C LEU A 22 -21.09 13.10 -17.07
N GLY A 23 -20.18 13.63 -17.91
CA GLY A 23 -20.39 14.81 -18.72
C GLY A 23 -20.17 16.13 -18.00
N GLU A 24 -19.48 16.08 -16.85
CA GLU A 24 -19.15 17.26 -16.08
C GLU A 24 -17.89 17.96 -16.64
N ASN A 25 -17.79 19.29 -16.45
CA ASN A 25 -16.58 20.04 -16.76
C ASN A 25 -15.58 19.88 -15.60
N VAL A 26 -14.35 19.44 -15.91
CA VAL A 26 -13.34 19.12 -14.87
C VAL A 26 -12.00 19.77 -15.18
N THR A 27 -11.47 20.48 -14.18
CA THR A 27 -10.09 20.94 -14.15
C THR A 27 -9.33 20.13 -13.10
N LEU A 28 -8.37 19.31 -13.54
CA LEU A 28 -7.46 18.55 -12.70
C LEU A 28 -6.14 19.29 -12.54
N ILE A 29 -5.80 19.68 -11.31
CA ILE A 29 -4.56 20.41 -11.00
C ILE A 29 -3.57 19.47 -10.34
N GLU A 30 -2.35 19.41 -10.89
CA GLU A 30 -1.27 18.57 -10.36
C GLU A 30 0.00 19.38 -10.13
N LYS A 31 0.55 19.27 -8.92
CA LYS A 31 1.74 20.03 -8.53
C LYS A 31 3.02 19.52 -9.18
N ASN A 32 3.16 18.17 -9.33
CA ASN A 32 4.39 17.52 -9.79
C ASN A 32 4.14 16.62 -11.00
N HIS A 33 3.85 15.34 -10.75
CA HIS A 33 3.67 14.32 -11.78
C HIS A 33 2.32 13.63 -11.63
N ILE A 34 1.62 13.49 -12.73
CA ILE A 34 0.34 12.78 -12.77
C ILE A 34 0.46 11.36 -12.19
N ALA A 35 -0.63 10.87 -11.61
CA ALA A 35 -0.78 9.61 -10.90
C ALA A 35 -0.16 9.55 -9.49
N GLY A 36 0.42 10.67 -9.00
CA GLY A 36 0.83 10.85 -7.61
C GLY A 36 1.85 9.82 -7.11
N THR A 37 1.91 9.65 -5.79
CA THR A 37 2.89 8.78 -5.11
C THR A 37 2.87 7.34 -5.62
N CYS A 38 1.69 6.76 -5.85
CA CYS A 38 1.57 5.35 -6.23
C CYS A 38 2.40 4.99 -7.47
N LEU A 39 2.33 5.80 -8.54
CA LEU A 39 3.12 5.57 -9.75
C LEU A 39 4.58 6.01 -9.58
N ASN A 40 4.80 7.16 -8.95
CA ASN A 40 6.07 7.86 -9.07
C ASN A 40 7.08 7.50 -7.97
N GLU A 41 6.62 7.17 -6.77
CA GLU A 41 7.46 7.01 -5.57
C GLU A 41 7.00 5.86 -4.66
N GLY A 42 5.96 5.11 -5.01
CA GLY A 42 5.32 4.12 -4.14
C GLY A 42 5.12 2.76 -4.78
N CYS A 43 3.88 2.27 -4.78
CA CYS A 43 3.52 0.90 -5.11
C CYS A 43 4.15 0.39 -6.41
N MET A 44 4.17 1.21 -7.48
CA MET A 44 4.70 0.76 -8.78
C MET A 44 6.23 0.62 -8.77
N VAL A 45 6.94 1.43 -7.98
CA VAL A 45 8.38 1.28 -7.76
C VAL A 45 8.66 -0.01 -6.98
N ILE A 46 7.90 -0.24 -5.91
CA ILE A 46 7.99 -1.48 -5.11
C ILE A 46 7.70 -2.70 -5.98
N CYS A 47 6.61 -2.70 -6.77
CA CYS A 47 6.31 -3.80 -7.68
C CYS A 47 7.46 -4.11 -8.65
N ALA A 48 8.04 -3.08 -9.27
CA ALA A 48 9.13 -3.26 -10.22
C ALA A 48 10.39 -3.86 -9.56
N LEU A 49 10.72 -3.41 -8.35
CA LEU A 49 11.85 -3.97 -7.59
C LEU A 49 11.55 -5.39 -7.11
N THR A 50 10.32 -5.65 -6.66
CA THR A 50 9.89 -6.98 -6.20
C THR A 50 9.89 -8.01 -7.32
N ASP A 51 9.56 -7.64 -8.56
CA ASP A 51 9.67 -8.54 -9.72
C ASP A 51 11.11 -9.05 -9.89
N ILE A 52 12.11 -8.16 -9.72
CA ILE A 52 13.52 -8.51 -9.79
C ILE A 52 13.92 -9.42 -8.61
N THR A 53 13.50 -9.07 -7.39
CA THR A 53 13.90 -9.84 -6.20
C THR A 53 13.25 -11.23 -6.18
N LYS A 54 12.02 -11.38 -6.65
CA LYS A 54 11.37 -12.69 -6.84
C LYS A 54 12.12 -13.57 -7.83
N PHE A 55 12.65 -12.98 -8.92
CA PHE A 55 13.47 -13.70 -9.86
C PHE A 55 14.79 -14.16 -9.22
N ILE A 56 15.46 -13.28 -8.48
CA ILE A 56 16.71 -13.61 -7.75
C ILE A 56 16.47 -14.74 -6.76
N ASP A 57 15.43 -14.63 -5.94
CA ASP A 57 15.04 -15.63 -4.96
C ASP A 57 14.75 -16.99 -5.61
N SER A 58 13.95 -17.00 -6.67
CA SER A 58 13.62 -18.21 -7.43
C SER A 58 14.88 -18.85 -8.05
N ASN A 59 15.76 -18.03 -8.61
CA ASN A 59 17.03 -18.50 -9.16
C ASN A 59 17.91 -19.13 -8.08
N ASN A 60 18.02 -18.51 -6.90
CA ASN A 60 18.82 -19.04 -5.80
C ASN A 60 18.27 -20.40 -5.31
N ARG A 61 16.94 -20.54 -5.23
CA ARG A 61 16.30 -21.83 -4.89
C ARG A 61 16.57 -22.89 -5.93
N PHE A 62 16.47 -22.58 -7.21
CA PHE A 62 16.74 -23.55 -8.29
C PHE A 62 18.21 -23.93 -8.39
N ASN A 63 19.12 -22.99 -8.12
CA ASN A 63 20.56 -23.30 -7.97
C ASN A 63 20.82 -24.25 -6.80
N LYS A 64 20.20 -24.01 -5.64
CA LYS A 64 20.32 -24.85 -4.43
C LYS A 64 19.89 -26.30 -4.70
N HIS A 65 18.83 -26.50 -5.50
CA HIS A 65 18.36 -27.83 -5.91
C HIS A 65 19.16 -28.43 -7.08
N GLY A 66 20.05 -27.69 -7.68
CA GLY A 66 20.85 -28.15 -8.82
C GLY A 66 20.07 -28.19 -10.16
N PHE A 67 18.88 -27.61 -10.23
CA PHE A 67 18.07 -27.55 -11.46
C PHE A 67 18.65 -26.58 -12.47
N ILE A 68 19.21 -25.49 -12.01
CA ILE A 68 19.85 -24.43 -12.79
C ILE A 68 21.22 -24.16 -12.20
N LYS A 69 22.19 -23.82 -13.04
CA LYS A 69 23.50 -23.30 -12.63
C LYS A 69 23.67 -21.94 -13.27
N SER A 70 23.43 -20.88 -12.52
CA SER A 70 23.53 -19.51 -12.97
C SER A 70 24.07 -18.61 -11.87
N GLN A 71 24.72 -17.53 -12.28
CA GLN A 71 25.11 -16.41 -11.44
C GLN A 71 24.34 -15.19 -11.94
N ILE A 72 23.70 -14.48 -11.03
CA ILE A 72 22.98 -13.24 -11.34
C ILE A 72 23.90 -12.07 -11.02
N ASP A 73 24.04 -11.17 -11.97
CA ASP A 73 24.63 -9.86 -11.79
C ASP A 73 23.54 -8.80 -11.94
N VAL A 74 23.38 -7.92 -10.95
CA VAL A 74 22.29 -6.94 -10.87
C VAL A 74 22.87 -5.53 -11.08
N SER A 75 22.43 -4.83 -12.10
CA SER A 75 22.71 -3.41 -12.26
C SER A 75 21.55 -2.58 -11.76
N TYR A 76 21.68 -2.01 -10.54
CA TYR A 76 20.67 -1.15 -9.93
C TYR A 76 20.40 0.10 -10.77
N GLU A 77 21.44 0.74 -11.30
CA GLU A 77 21.35 1.89 -12.20
C GLU A 77 20.44 1.61 -13.40
N LYS A 78 20.59 0.43 -14.06
CA LYS A 78 19.73 0.05 -15.20
C LYS A 78 18.30 -0.21 -14.78
N ILE A 79 18.07 -0.77 -13.58
CA ILE A 79 16.71 -0.97 -13.04
C ILE A 79 16.05 0.39 -12.87
N VAL A 80 16.70 1.34 -12.20
CA VAL A 80 16.21 2.72 -12.00
C VAL A 80 15.91 3.40 -13.33
N GLU A 81 16.83 3.31 -14.31
CA GLU A 81 16.62 3.85 -15.65
C GLU A 81 15.34 3.30 -16.30
N LYS A 82 15.13 1.99 -16.23
CA LYS A 82 13.95 1.35 -16.85
C LYS A 82 12.66 1.62 -16.11
N ILE A 83 12.69 1.72 -14.79
CA ILE A 83 11.53 2.18 -14.00
C ILE A 83 11.16 3.59 -14.43
N THR A 84 12.11 4.51 -14.51
CA THR A 84 11.88 5.91 -14.91
C THR A 84 11.29 6.00 -16.33
N GLN A 85 11.85 5.26 -17.29
CA GLN A 85 11.31 5.19 -18.67
C GLN A 85 9.87 4.64 -18.70
N THR A 86 9.56 3.67 -17.84
CA THR A 86 8.22 3.09 -17.74
C THR A 86 7.24 4.08 -17.12
N GLN A 87 7.67 4.79 -16.07
CA GLN A 87 6.87 5.86 -15.46
C GLN A 87 6.52 6.97 -16.45
N GLU A 88 7.45 7.40 -17.28
CA GLU A 88 7.19 8.42 -18.31
C GLU A 88 6.08 7.99 -19.29
N LYS A 89 6.11 6.71 -19.73
CA LYS A 89 5.06 6.14 -20.59
C LYS A 89 3.71 6.13 -19.88
N LEU A 90 3.69 5.68 -18.62
CA LEU A 90 2.46 5.59 -17.83
C LEU A 90 1.90 6.98 -17.49
N ARG A 91 2.74 7.98 -17.23
CA ARG A 91 2.31 9.38 -17.04
C ARG A 91 1.59 9.89 -18.28
N LYS A 92 2.17 9.70 -19.47
CA LYS A 92 1.53 10.09 -20.76
C LYS A 92 0.18 9.40 -20.94
N LEU A 93 0.09 8.10 -20.69
CA LEU A 93 -1.17 7.36 -20.80
C LEU A 93 -2.23 7.87 -19.81
N ASN A 94 -1.85 8.12 -18.54
CA ASN A 94 -2.75 8.63 -17.53
C ASN A 94 -3.27 10.05 -17.86
N GLN A 95 -2.43 10.90 -18.46
CA GLN A 95 -2.83 12.22 -18.93
C GLN A 95 -3.82 12.11 -20.10
N MET A 96 -3.46 11.34 -21.15
CA MET A 96 -4.33 11.10 -22.30
C MET A 96 -5.69 10.52 -21.91
N GLU A 97 -5.72 9.63 -20.90
CA GLU A 97 -6.97 9.06 -20.39
C GLU A 97 -7.88 10.16 -19.80
N ASN A 98 -7.35 11.09 -19.01
CA ASN A 98 -8.11 12.23 -18.48
C ASN A 98 -8.57 13.17 -19.61
N GLU A 99 -7.70 13.53 -20.54
CA GLU A 99 -8.03 14.38 -21.66
C GLU A 99 -9.08 13.76 -22.58
N SER A 100 -9.08 12.42 -22.73
CA SER A 100 -10.03 11.68 -23.58
C SER A 100 -11.51 11.80 -23.15
N VAL A 101 -11.74 12.10 -21.87
CA VAL A 101 -13.09 12.35 -21.34
C VAL A 101 -13.43 13.85 -21.23
N GLY A 102 -12.60 14.72 -21.83
CA GLY A 102 -12.82 16.16 -21.88
C GLY A 102 -12.25 16.94 -20.70
N ASN A 103 -11.49 16.31 -19.82
CA ASN A 103 -10.90 16.99 -18.67
C ASN A 103 -9.72 17.87 -19.08
N THR A 104 -9.57 19.04 -18.44
CA THR A 104 -8.40 19.89 -18.55
C THR A 104 -7.39 19.52 -17.44
N VAL A 105 -6.13 19.29 -17.80
CA VAL A 105 -5.05 19.03 -16.84
C VAL A 105 -4.13 20.24 -16.78
N ILE A 106 -3.96 20.82 -15.59
CA ILE A 106 -3.09 21.97 -15.33
C ILE A 106 -1.98 21.57 -14.36
N TYR A 107 -0.73 21.80 -14.75
CA TYR A 107 0.41 21.59 -13.87
C TYR A 107 0.77 22.88 -13.13
N GLY A 108 0.79 22.81 -11.80
CA GLY A 108 1.13 23.92 -10.91
C GLY A 108 0.68 23.67 -9.48
N GLU A 109 1.23 24.44 -8.56
CA GLU A 109 0.82 24.44 -7.15
C GLU A 109 -0.46 25.25 -6.99
N ALA A 110 -1.51 24.61 -6.47
CA ALA A 110 -2.79 25.24 -6.21
C ALA A 110 -2.81 25.95 -4.85
N SER A 111 -3.59 27.03 -4.75
CA SER A 111 -4.04 27.60 -3.47
C SER A 111 -5.56 27.74 -3.50
N ILE A 112 -6.20 27.56 -2.33
CA ILE A 112 -7.65 27.64 -2.19
C ILE A 112 -8.02 28.98 -1.56
N GLU A 113 -8.98 29.66 -2.17
CA GLU A 113 -9.69 30.82 -1.63
C GLU A 113 -11.18 30.47 -1.50
N GLU A 114 -11.98 31.34 -0.87
CA GLU A 114 -13.36 30.99 -0.49
C GLU A 114 -14.20 30.37 -1.62
N ASN A 115 -14.10 30.87 -2.86
CA ASN A 115 -14.89 30.41 -4.02
C ASN A 115 -14.02 30.15 -5.26
N THR A 116 -12.70 30.16 -5.12
CA THR A 116 -11.78 30.00 -6.24
C THR A 116 -10.57 29.16 -5.87
N VAL A 117 -9.98 28.54 -6.88
CA VAL A 117 -8.67 27.92 -6.79
C VAL A 117 -7.73 28.66 -7.72
N SER A 118 -6.61 29.10 -7.18
CA SER A 118 -5.57 29.79 -7.95
C SER A 118 -4.41 28.87 -8.25
N VAL A 119 -3.93 28.90 -9.51
CA VAL A 119 -2.75 28.15 -9.97
C VAL A 119 -2.07 28.95 -11.09
N ASN A 120 -0.75 29.07 -11.10
CA ASN A 120 0.03 29.79 -12.12
C ASN A 120 -0.43 31.25 -12.36
N ASN A 121 -0.85 31.96 -11.32
CA ASN A 121 -1.42 33.30 -11.34
C ASN A 121 -2.78 33.42 -12.09
N GLU A 122 -3.46 32.33 -12.36
CA GLU A 122 -4.82 32.25 -12.84
C GLU A 122 -5.75 31.78 -11.75
N SER A 123 -6.97 32.32 -11.65
CA SER A 123 -7.99 31.95 -10.68
C SER A 123 -9.19 31.33 -11.38
N PHE A 124 -9.66 30.18 -10.86
CA PHE A 124 -10.76 29.43 -11.41
C PHE A 124 -11.90 29.31 -10.38
N GLU A 125 -13.09 29.75 -10.77
CA GLU A 125 -14.30 29.54 -9.99
C GLU A 125 -14.76 28.08 -10.10
N TYR A 126 -15.30 27.53 -9.01
CA TYR A 126 -15.82 26.16 -8.99
C TYR A 126 -17.23 26.08 -8.42
N ASP A 127 -18.01 25.14 -8.94
CA ASP A 127 -19.26 24.68 -8.33
C ASP A 127 -18.98 23.61 -7.27
N ASN A 128 -17.97 22.74 -7.51
CA ASN A 128 -17.49 21.76 -6.54
C ASN A 128 -15.96 21.70 -6.55
N LEU A 129 -15.38 21.42 -5.38
CA LEU A 129 -13.95 21.24 -5.16
C LEU A 129 -13.67 19.88 -4.55
N LEU A 130 -12.71 19.12 -5.10
CA LEU A 130 -12.16 17.91 -4.49
C LEU A 130 -10.68 18.13 -4.12
N ILE A 131 -10.37 17.94 -2.84
CA ILE A 131 -9.00 17.98 -2.31
C ILE A 131 -8.47 16.55 -2.22
N ALA A 132 -7.49 16.18 -3.07
CA ALA A 132 -6.92 14.86 -3.20
C ALA A 132 -5.38 14.91 -3.17
N THR A 133 -4.83 15.74 -2.30
CA THR A 133 -3.41 16.09 -2.19
C THR A 133 -2.55 14.99 -1.59
N GLY A 134 -3.17 13.90 -1.08
CA GLY A 134 -2.48 12.72 -0.57
C GLY A 134 -1.71 12.96 0.74
N ALA A 135 -0.63 12.20 0.93
CA ALA A 135 0.23 12.27 2.11
C ALA A 135 1.70 12.12 1.72
N ARG A 136 2.60 12.61 2.59
CA ARG A 136 4.07 12.50 2.48
C ARG A 136 4.64 11.61 3.58
N PRO A 137 5.88 11.10 3.45
CA PRO A 137 6.55 10.38 4.53
C PRO A 137 6.61 11.22 5.82
N PHE A 138 6.37 10.58 6.96
CA PHE A 138 6.67 11.17 8.24
C PHE A 138 8.17 11.01 8.53
N ILE A 139 8.85 12.11 8.82
CA ILE A 139 10.26 12.12 9.23
C ILE A 139 10.28 12.53 10.69
N PRO A 140 10.79 11.68 11.61
CA PRO A 140 10.91 12.01 13.02
C PRO A 140 11.81 13.24 13.23
N ASP A 141 11.44 14.09 14.17
CA ASP A 141 12.26 15.23 14.59
C ASP A 141 13.37 14.74 15.53
N VAL A 142 14.43 14.20 14.95
CA VAL A 142 15.64 13.75 15.63
C VAL A 142 16.86 14.37 14.98
N LYS A 143 17.93 14.51 15.74
CA LYS A 143 19.18 15.08 15.25
C LYS A 143 19.70 14.28 14.06
N GLY A 144 19.94 14.94 12.92
CA GLY A 144 20.46 14.35 11.70
C GLY A 144 19.41 13.64 10.84
N SER A 145 18.11 13.87 11.07
CA SER A 145 17.02 13.28 10.27
C SER A 145 17.12 13.59 8.77
N GLU A 146 17.81 14.68 8.40
CA GLU A 146 18.09 15.07 7.02
C GLU A 146 18.98 14.08 6.25
N TYR A 147 19.69 13.19 6.93
CA TYR A 147 20.51 12.15 6.30
C TYR A 147 19.71 10.89 5.96
N GLY A 148 18.51 10.73 6.52
CA GLY A 148 17.69 9.55 6.29
C GLY A 148 16.97 9.61 4.94
N LEU A 149 16.98 8.49 4.23
CA LEU A 149 16.25 8.28 2.98
C LEU A 149 14.76 8.04 3.26
N THR A 150 13.95 8.25 2.23
CA THR A 150 12.53 7.92 2.18
C THR A 150 12.20 7.19 0.88
N ASN A 151 10.95 6.80 0.67
CA ASN A 151 10.50 6.27 -0.62
C ASN A 151 10.77 7.20 -1.82
N LYS A 152 10.92 8.51 -1.60
CA LYS A 152 11.26 9.50 -2.64
C LYS A 152 12.69 9.39 -3.15
N ASP A 153 13.53 8.68 -2.43
CA ASP A 153 14.97 8.61 -2.70
C ASP A 153 15.39 7.30 -3.36
N ILE A 154 14.53 6.27 -3.38
CA ILE A 154 14.80 4.95 -3.96
C ILE A 154 15.31 5.07 -5.42
N LEU A 155 14.65 5.88 -6.23
CA LEU A 155 15.03 6.07 -7.64
C LEU A 155 16.15 7.11 -7.86
N LYS A 156 16.75 7.64 -6.78
CA LYS A 156 17.90 8.55 -6.82
C LYS A 156 19.20 7.88 -6.39
N LEU A 157 19.11 6.64 -5.91
CA LEU A 157 20.29 5.86 -5.55
C LEU A 157 21.01 5.38 -6.81
N ASP A 158 22.31 5.55 -6.84
CA ASP A 158 23.17 5.04 -7.93
C ASP A 158 23.44 3.54 -7.77
N GLU A 159 23.47 3.06 -6.51
CA GLU A 159 23.77 1.68 -6.16
C GLU A 159 22.97 1.20 -4.95
N VAL A 160 22.94 -0.11 -4.74
CA VAL A 160 22.32 -0.72 -3.55
C VAL A 160 23.19 -0.40 -2.33
N PRO A 161 22.65 0.20 -1.25
CA PRO A 161 23.40 0.45 -0.02
C PRO A 161 23.95 -0.86 0.57
N GLU A 162 25.22 -0.88 0.95
CA GLU A 162 25.85 -2.06 1.56
C GLU A 162 25.15 -2.43 2.88
N LYS A 163 24.83 -1.41 3.73
CA LYS A 163 24.11 -1.57 4.98
C LYS A 163 22.93 -0.60 5.01
N LEU A 164 21.75 -1.10 5.34
CA LEU A 164 20.51 -0.33 5.38
C LEU A 164 19.81 -0.49 6.73
N ASN A 165 19.59 0.62 7.43
CA ASN A 165 18.90 0.67 8.70
C ASN A 165 17.49 1.25 8.49
N ILE A 166 16.48 0.41 8.49
CA ILE A 166 15.09 0.79 8.23
C ILE A 166 14.43 1.16 9.57
N ILE A 167 13.93 2.37 9.66
CA ILE A 167 13.27 2.92 10.83
C ILE A 167 11.76 2.82 10.62
N GLY A 168 11.11 1.93 11.34
CA GLY A 168 9.68 1.63 11.24
C GLY A 168 9.40 0.12 11.20
N GLY A 169 8.16 -0.29 11.46
CA GLY A 169 7.81 -1.72 11.61
C GLY A 169 6.56 -2.17 10.86
N GLY A 170 6.01 -1.33 9.98
CA GLY A 170 4.82 -1.67 9.19
C GLY A 170 5.13 -2.25 7.80
N VAL A 171 4.10 -2.35 6.96
CA VAL A 171 4.14 -2.92 5.60
C VAL A 171 5.30 -2.37 4.77
N ILE A 172 5.46 -1.03 4.71
CA ILE A 172 6.54 -0.39 3.91
C ILE A 172 7.92 -0.82 4.40
N ALA A 173 8.13 -0.88 5.72
CA ALA A 173 9.40 -1.33 6.29
C ALA A 173 9.72 -2.77 5.88
N CYS A 174 8.73 -3.64 5.91
CA CYS A 174 8.84 -5.04 5.52
C CYS A 174 9.18 -5.21 4.04
N GLU A 175 8.48 -4.51 3.14
CA GLU A 175 8.72 -4.57 1.70
C GLU A 175 10.13 -4.07 1.33
N ILE A 176 10.54 -2.92 1.89
CA ILE A 176 11.89 -2.36 1.69
C ILE A 176 12.95 -3.32 2.23
N ALA A 177 12.73 -3.91 3.41
CA ALA A 177 13.65 -4.87 4.00
C ALA A 177 13.84 -6.11 3.11
N ASN A 178 12.73 -6.69 2.61
CA ASN A 178 12.78 -7.83 1.69
C ASN A 178 13.51 -7.49 0.38
N ILE A 179 13.22 -6.33 -0.21
CA ILE A 179 13.85 -5.91 -1.47
C ILE A 179 15.36 -5.76 -1.29
N TYR A 180 15.79 -4.92 -0.36
CA TYR A 180 17.20 -4.59 -0.22
C TYR A 180 18.04 -5.75 0.31
N SER A 181 17.51 -6.60 1.22
CA SER A 181 18.20 -7.82 1.64
C SER A 181 18.40 -8.81 0.50
N THR A 182 17.40 -8.96 -0.39
CA THR A 182 17.52 -9.82 -1.58
C THR A 182 18.50 -9.25 -2.61
N LEU A 183 18.61 -7.92 -2.70
CA LEU A 183 19.61 -7.24 -3.55
C LEU A 183 21.02 -7.24 -2.95
N GLY A 184 21.21 -7.72 -1.72
CA GLY A 184 22.52 -7.93 -1.10
C GLY A 184 22.88 -6.98 0.03
N SER A 185 21.99 -6.06 0.46
CA SER A 185 22.22 -5.22 1.63
C SER A 185 22.20 -6.04 2.92
N GLU A 186 23.06 -5.69 3.88
CA GLU A 186 22.88 -6.02 5.28
C GLU A 186 21.75 -5.13 5.86
N VAL A 187 20.63 -5.74 6.26
CA VAL A 187 19.42 -4.98 6.64
C VAL A 187 19.13 -5.13 8.13
N ASN A 188 19.01 -3.99 8.81
CA ASN A 188 18.49 -3.88 10.17
C ASN A 188 17.15 -3.13 10.13
N VAL A 189 16.15 -3.65 10.83
CA VAL A 189 14.84 -2.99 11.00
C VAL A 189 14.72 -2.56 12.47
N ILE A 190 14.62 -1.26 12.69
CA ILE A 190 14.59 -0.65 14.03
C ILE A 190 13.17 -0.14 14.29
N VAL A 191 12.51 -0.73 15.29
CA VAL A 191 11.07 -0.56 15.53
C VAL A 191 10.83 0.00 16.92
N ARG A 192 10.04 1.06 17.02
CA ARG A 192 9.67 1.66 18.29
C ARG A 192 8.81 0.74 19.17
N SER A 193 7.94 -0.05 18.56
CA SER A 193 7.04 -0.97 19.28
C SER A 193 7.18 -2.40 18.74
N GLU A 194 6.30 -2.84 17.91
CA GLU A 194 6.22 -4.19 17.35
C GLU A 194 6.32 -4.17 15.83
N PHE A 195 7.00 -5.15 15.24
CA PHE A 195 7.12 -5.33 13.79
C PHE A 195 5.92 -6.11 13.26
N LEU A 196 5.33 -5.65 12.14
CA LEU A 196 4.19 -6.28 11.46
C LEU A 196 3.03 -6.66 12.40
N LYS A 197 2.62 -5.74 13.24
CA LYS A 197 1.52 -5.92 14.18
C LYS A 197 0.16 -6.19 13.52
N GLU A 198 0.05 -5.91 12.21
CA GLU A 198 -1.16 -6.12 11.40
C GLU A 198 -1.40 -7.60 11.08
N LEU A 199 -0.36 -8.43 11.14
CA LEU A 199 -0.47 -9.87 10.88
C LEU A 199 -0.81 -10.65 12.16
N GLY A 200 -1.52 -11.76 11.98
CA GLY A 200 -1.67 -12.76 13.03
C GLY A 200 -0.31 -13.38 13.43
N GLU A 201 -0.20 -13.81 14.68
CA GLU A 201 1.03 -14.31 15.30
C GLU A 201 1.73 -15.41 14.46
N ASN A 202 0.96 -16.40 13.96
CA ASN A 202 1.52 -17.52 13.21
C ASN A 202 1.97 -17.09 11.80
N ALA A 203 1.18 -16.23 11.14
CA ALA A 203 1.55 -15.67 9.83
C ALA A 203 2.80 -14.80 9.95
N LYS A 204 2.89 -13.94 10.97
CA LYS A 204 4.08 -13.14 11.30
C LYS A 204 5.30 -14.04 11.52
N LYS A 205 5.15 -15.08 12.35
CA LYS A 205 6.21 -16.06 12.59
C LYS A 205 6.70 -16.69 11.29
N TYR A 206 5.77 -17.12 10.43
CA TYR A 206 6.13 -17.70 9.14
C TYR A 206 6.93 -16.72 8.26
N VAL A 207 6.51 -15.45 8.19
CA VAL A 207 7.23 -14.40 7.44
C VAL A 207 8.65 -14.24 7.94
N LEU A 208 8.84 -14.15 9.26
CA LEU A 208 10.16 -14.00 9.88
C LEU A 208 11.08 -15.19 9.65
N GLU A 209 10.57 -16.41 9.78
CA GLU A 209 11.36 -17.64 9.70
C GLU A 209 11.65 -18.09 8.26
N ASN A 210 10.82 -17.70 7.27
CA ASN A 210 10.93 -18.24 5.91
C ASN A 210 11.20 -17.19 4.84
N ILE A 211 10.74 -15.94 5.01
CA ILE A 211 10.89 -14.89 3.99
C ILE A 211 11.98 -13.89 4.37
N LEU A 212 12.02 -13.48 5.64
CA LEU A 212 12.91 -12.42 6.14
C LEU A 212 14.11 -12.98 6.94
N GLN A 213 14.59 -14.17 6.61
CA GLN A 213 15.66 -14.88 7.36
C GLN A 213 16.98 -14.10 7.50
N ASN A 214 17.29 -13.22 6.54
CA ASN A 214 18.55 -12.47 6.48
C ASN A 214 18.43 -11.05 7.00
N ILE A 215 17.37 -10.75 7.78
CA ILE A 215 17.08 -9.41 8.29
C ILE A 215 17.15 -9.44 9.81
N SER A 216 17.81 -8.46 10.40
CA SER A 216 17.87 -8.29 11.85
C SER A 216 16.79 -7.31 12.30
N ILE A 217 15.94 -7.70 13.26
CA ILE A 217 14.84 -6.88 13.75
C ILE A 217 15.06 -6.51 15.21
N TYR A 218 14.99 -5.21 15.50
CA TYR A 218 15.24 -4.61 16.82
C TYR A 218 13.99 -3.86 17.29
N GLU A 219 13.14 -4.53 18.02
CA GLU A 219 11.92 -3.96 18.58
C GLU A 219 12.18 -3.19 19.88
N ASN A 220 11.25 -2.27 20.23
CA ASN A 220 11.33 -1.41 21.41
C ASN A 220 12.62 -0.56 21.43
N ARG A 221 12.90 0.12 20.33
CA ARG A 221 14.02 1.04 20.14
C ARG A 221 13.52 2.38 19.61
N ASN A 222 13.89 3.48 20.27
CA ASN A 222 13.68 4.82 19.76
C ASN A 222 14.96 5.35 19.13
N ILE A 223 14.85 6.03 18.00
CA ILE A 223 15.99 6.69 17.37
C ILE A 223 16.29 7.99 18.09
N MET A 224 17.56 8.23 18.39
CA MET A 224 18.04 9.43 19.07
C MET A 224 18.83 10.35 18.15
N GLU A 225 19.66 9.76 17.27
CA GLU A 225 20.50 10.50 16.37
C GLU A 225 20.76 9.70 15.09
N ILE A 226 20.86 10.41 13.97
CA ILE A 226 21.23 9.87 12.68
C ILE A 226 22.42 10.68 12.15
N SER A 227 23.38 10.01 11.60
CA SER A 227 24.46 10.61 10.79
C SER A 227 24.39 10.04 9.37
N LYS A 228 25.29 10.47 8.52
CA LYS A 228 25.38 9.96 7.15
C LYS A 228 25.52 8.44 7.09
N ASP A 229 26.24 7.85 8.04
CA ASP A 229 26.67 6.45 8.01
C ASP A 229 26.33 5.69 9.30
N CYS A 230 25.47 6.23 10.18
CA CYS A 230 25.13 5.59 11.45
C CYS A 230 23.79 6.06 12.01
N VAL A 231 23.07 5.13 12.64
CA VAL A 231 21.85 5.36 13.43
C VAL A 231 22.11 4.99 14.86
N ILE A 232 21.75 5.87 15.82
CA ILE A 232 21.94 5.66 17.27
C ILE A 232 20.57 5.59 17.95
N THR A 233 20.38 4.58 18.81
CA THR A 233 19.13 4.37 19.57
C THR A 233 19.21 4.88 21.00
N ASP A 234 18.07 4.93 21.68
CA ASP A 234 17.92 5.27 23.10
C ASP A 234 18.62 4.28 24.05
N ARG A 235 19.09 3.14 23.54
CA ARG A 235 19.91 2.16 24.26
C ARG A 235 21.41 2.32 24.02
N ASN A 236 21.82 3.40 23.33
CA ASN A 236 23.20 3.64 22.88
C ASN A 236 23.74 2.52 21.99
N GLU A 237 22.86 1.85 21.24
CA GLU A 237 23.25 0.92 20.19
C GLU A 237 23.53 1.74 18.92
N GLU A 238 24.62 1.41 18.24
CA GLU A 238 25.06 2.05 17.00
C GLU A 238 24.88 1.08 15.84
N PHE A 239 24.17 1.53 14.80
CA PHE A 239 23.91 0.78 13.58
C PHE A 239 24.57 1.50 12.42
N GLU A 240 25.71 0.96 11.97
CA GLU A 240 26.39 1.48 10.78
C GLU A 240 25.54 1.32 9.53
N GLY A 241 25.62 2.27 8.62
CA GLY A 241 24.94 2.26 7.33
C GLY A 241 23.91 3.36 7.14
N THR A 242 23.24 3.31 6.00
CA THR A 242 22.27 4.31 5.57
C THR A 242 20.94 4.15 6.32
N ALA A 243 20.37 5.25 6.81
CA ALA A 243 19.04 5.27 7.41
C ALA A 243 17.93 5.36 6.34
N PHE A 244 16.82 4.66 6.55
CA PHE A 244 15.63 4.73 5.71
C PHE A 244 14.37 4.86 6.58
N PHE A 245 13.56 5.91 6.37
CA PHE A 245 12.34 6.15 7.12
C PHE A 245 11.15 5.44 6.50
N ALA A 246 10.57 4.51 7.26
CA ALA A 246 9.27 3.87 7.02
C ALA A 246 8.34 4.08 8.23
N THR A 247 8.32 5.29 8.77
CA THR A 247 7.76 5.70 10.06
C THR A 247 6.31 6.17 9.98
N GLY A 248 5.65 5.97 8.84
CA GLY A 248 4.29 6.41 8.57
C GLY A 248 4.21 7.60 7.62
N ARG A 249 3.02 8.21 7.54
CA ARG A 249 2.73 9.29 6.59
C ARG A 249 2.01 10.44 7.26
N VAL A 250 2.18 11.66 6.71
CA VAL A 250 1.51 12.89 7.15
C VAL A 250 0.63 13.40 6.01
N PRO A 251 -0.67 13.64 6.24
CA PRO A 251 -1.57 14.22 5.25
C PRO A 251 -1.06 15.58 4.73
N ASN A 252 -1.20 15.82 3.43
CA ASN A 252 -0.87 17.11 2.81
C ASN A 252 -2.09 18.04 2.85
N SER A 253 -2.52 18.38 4.04
CA SER A 253 -3.75 19.15 4.31
C SER A 253 -3.50 20.65 4.51
N GLU A 254 -2.26 21.12 4.44
CA GLU A 254 -1.88 22.50 4.67
C GLU A 254 -2.64 23.47 3.74
N ILE A 255 -2.91 23.04 2.51
CA ILE A 255 -3.69 23.81 1.53
C ILE A 255 -5.13 24.10 2.01
N ALA A 256 -5.65 23.29 2.92
CA ALA A 256 -7.02 23.36 3.44
C ALA A 256 -7.10 23.87 4.88
N GLU A 257 -5.97 24.23 5.49
CA GLU A 257 -5.90 24.70 6.88
C GLU A 257 -6.65 26.03 7.03
N GLY A 258 -7.56 26.08 8.00
CA GLY A 258 -8.44 27.23 8.21
C GLY A 258 -9.62 27.35 7.23
N PHE A 259 -9.68 26.49 6.21
CA PHE A 259 -10.76 26.44 5.22
C PHE A 259 -11.77 25.32 5.52
N VAL A 260 -11.30 24.11 5.92
CA VAL A 260 -12.15 22.99 6.34
C VAL A 260 -11.75 22.48 7.72
N GLU A 261 -12.61 21.69 8.36
CA GLU A 261 -12.28 21.02 9.62
C GLU A 261 -11.22 19.93 9.40
N LEU A 262 -10.20 19.89 10.28
CA LEU A 262 -9.18 18.85 10.33
C LEU A 262 -9.37 17.97 11.57
N ASN A 263 -8.97 16.71 11.45
CA ASN A 263 -8.82 15.78 12.57
C ASN A 263 -7.56 16.11 13.39
N PRO A 264 -7.40 15.53 14.61
CA PRO A 264 -6.21 15.74 15.44
C PRO A 264 -4.88 15.33 14.79
N ASP A 265 -4.90 14.36 13.88
CA ASP A 265 -3.77 13.90 13.07
C ASP A 265 -3.50 14.78 11.83
N LYS A 266 -4.22 15.92 11.73
CA LYS A 266 -4.21 16.87 10.63
C LYS A 266 -4.81 16.35 9.31
N SER A 267 -5.42 15.15 9.26
CA SER A 267 -6.17 14.73 8.08
C SER A 267 -7.44 15.56 7.92
N ILE A 268 -7.93 15.70 6.67
CA ILE A 268 -9.18 16.41 6.40
C ILE A 268 -10.34 15.56 6.86
N LYS A 269 -11.19 16.13 7.74
CA LYS A 269 -12.39 15.46 8.23
C LYS A 269 -13.47 15.42 7.15
N VAL A 270 -13.96 14.23 6.85
CA VAL A 270 -15.03 13.99 5.88
C VAL A 270 -16.14 13.10 6.47
N ASN A 271 -17.32 13.20 5.89
CA ASN A 271 -18.41 12.29 6.17
C ASN A 271 -18.39 11.06 5.21
N GLU A 272 -19.38 10.15 5.33
CA GLU A 272 -19.49 8.95 4.48
C GLU A 272 -19.67 9.26 2.98
N MET A 273 -20.03 10.48 2.63
CA MET A 273 -20.15 10.95 1.25
C MET A 273 -18.86 11.62 0.73
N MET A 274 -17.76 11.57 1.51
CA MET A 274 -16.50 12.27 1.28
C MET A 274 -16.60 13.80 1.29
N GLN A 275 -17.68 14.36 1.86
CA GLN A 275 -17.89 15.80 1.98
C GLN A 275 -17.22 16.32 3.24
N THR A 276 -16.57 17.47 3.14
CA THR A 276 -15.94 18.20 4.25
C THR A 276 -16.96 18.98 5.08
N SER A 277 -16.47 19.81 6.00
CA SER A 277 -17.30 20.76 6.75
C SER A 277 -17.83 21.95 5.92
N VAL A 278 -17.33 22.14 4.70
CA VAL A 278 -17.73 23.20 3.77
C VAL A 278 -18.60 22.59 2.66
N GLU A 279 -19.73 23.24 2.36
CA GLU A 279 -20.64 22.82 1.32
C GLU A 279 -19.95 22.79 -0.05
N ASN A 280 -20.20 21.74 -0.85
CA ASN A 280 -19.61 21.51 -2.18
C ASN A 280 -18.08 21.33 -2.18
N VAL A 281 -17.47 21.13 -1.00
CA VAL A 281 -16.05 20.80 -0.86
C VAL A 281 -15.92 19.38 -0.34
N TYR A 282 -15.15 18.58 -1.07
CA TYR A 282 -14.91 17.14 -0.81
C TYR A 282 -13.42 16.90 -0.61
N ALA A 283 -13.07 15.80 0.07
CA ALA A 283 -11.71 15.32 0.13
C ALA A 283 -11.66 13.80 -0.01
N ALA A 284 -10.59 13.26 -0.60
CA ALA A 284 -10.45 11.82 -0.83
C ALA A 284 -8.97 11.39 -0.92
N GLY A 285 -8.71 10.14 -0.57
CA GLY A 285 -7.38 9.55 -0.52
C GLY A 285 -6.62 9.89 0.75
N ASP A 286 -5.31 9.67 0.76
CA ASP A 286 -4.47 9.73 1.96
C ASP A 286 -4.58 11.07 2.74
N VAL A 287 -5.07 12.14 2.12
CA VAL A 287 -5.31 13.43 2.80
C VAL A 287 -6.42 13.34 3.85
N THR A 288 -7.33 12.37 3.74
CA THR A 288 -8.41 12.12 4.71
C THR A 288 -7.98 11.20 5.86
N GLY A 289 -6.74 10.66 5.82
CA GLY A 289 -6.25 9.70 6.80
C GLY A 289 -6.78 8.27 6.54
N GLY A 290 -6.90 7.49 7.59
CA GLY A 290 -7.44 6.13 7.51
C GLY A 290 -6.46 5.10 6.95
N TYR A 291 -6.91 4.29 5.99
CA TYR A 291 -6.15 3.11 5.51
C TYR A 291 -4.90 3.41 4.69
N LEU A 292 -4.78 4.57 4.06
CA LEU A 292 -3.65 4.98 3.21
C LEU A 292 -3.33 3.97 2.09
N LEU A 293 -4.35 3.35 1.52
CA LEU A 293 -4.27 2.30 0.50
C LEU A 293 -4.79 2.81 -0.85
N THR A 294 -4.07 2.49 -1.92
CA THR A 294 -4.45 2.87 -3.30
C THR A 294 -5.88 2.45 -3.68
N PRO A 295 -6.36 1.20 -3.41
CA PRO A 295 -7.74 0.84 -3.74
C PRO A 295 -8.79 1.61 -2.92
N VAL A 296 -8.50 1.93 -1.67
CA VAL A 296 -9.38 2.77 -0.83
C VAL A 296 -9.43 4.19 -1.39
N ALA A 297 -8.29 4.81 -1.66
CA ALA A 297 -8.21 6.14 -2.26
C ALA A 297 -8.98 6.23 -3.60
N ARG A 298 -8.89 5.20 -4.45
CA ARG A 298 -9.68 5.11 -5.70
C ARG A 298 -11.18 5.08 -5.43
N LYS A 299 -11.62 4.27 -4.46
CA LYS A 299 -13.03 4.17 -4.08
C LYS A 299 -13.55 5.48 -3.52
N GLU A 300 -12.80 6.12 -2.64
CA GLU A 300 -13.12 7.44 -2.09
C GLU A 300 -13.27 8.50 -3.18
N GLY A 301 -12.32 8.56 -4.12
CA GLY A 301 -12.39 9.47 -5.26
C GLY A 301 -13.64 9.26 -6.13
N ILE A 302 -14.02 8.01 -6.40
CA ILE A 302 -15.24 7.69 -7.15
C ILE A 302 -16.50 8.11 -6.38
N ILE A 303 -16.53 7.88 -5.06
CA ILE A 303 -17.66 8.29 -4.20
C ILE A 303 -17.79 9.81 -4.17
N ALA A 304 -16.68 10.53 -3.95
CA ALA A 304 -16.65 12.00 -4.00
C ALA A 304 -17.18 12.50 -5.35
N ALA A 305 -16.66 11.99 -6.47
CA ALA A 305 -17.09 12.39 -7.81
C ALA A 305 -18.59 12.18 -8.06
N ARG A 306 -19.14 11.05 -7.62
CA ARG A 306 -20.59 10.79 -7.74
C ARG A 306 -21.41 11.78 -6.94
N ASN A 307 -21.00 12.09 -5.71
CA ASN A 307 -21.69 13.06 -4.88
C ASN A 307 -21.60 14.49 -5.47
N MET A 308 -20.44 14.87 -6.01
CA MET A 308 -20.26 16.14 -6.73
C MET A 308 -21.19 16.25 -7.95
N ALA A 309 -21.46 15.14 -8.64
CA ALA A 309 -22.34 15.09 -9.80
C ALA A 309 -23.83 14.81 -9.44
N ASN A 310 -24.21 14.96 -8.18
CA ASN A 310 -25.57 14.71 -7.67
C ASN A 310 -26.06 13.25 -7.84
N TYR A 311 -25.15 12.28 -7.77
CA TYR A 311 -25.48 10.84 -7.65
C TYR A 311 -25.12 10.37 -6.23
N PRO A 312 -26.02 10.52 -5.23
CA PRO A 312 -25.71 10.26 -3.82
C PRO A 312 -25.18 8.85 -3.59
N ASN A 313 -24.02 8.74 -2.98
CA ASN A 313 -23.37 7.48 -2.68
C ASN A 313 -22.58 7.59 -1.37
N LYS A 314 -22.47 6.50 -0.63
CA LYS A 314 -21.74 6.41 0.64
C LYS A 314 -20.61 5.40 0.54
N ILE A 315 -19.51 5.70 1.21
CA ILE A 315 -18.41 4.75 1.36
C ILE A 315 -18.67 3.82 2.54
N SER A 316 -18.24 2.59 2.40
CA SER A 316 -18.15 1.63 3.50
C SER A 316 -16.75 1.07 3.55
N TYR A 317 -16.18 1.09 4.74
CA TYR A 317 -14.87 0.50 5.06
C TYR A 317 -15.12 -0.80 5.85
N SER A 318 -15.24 -1.92 5.19
CA SER A 318 -15.32 -3.24 5.82
C SER A 318 -14.54 -4.25 4.99
N CYS A 319 -13.92 -5.19 5.64
CA CYS A 319 -13.17 -6.28 5.02
C CYS A 319 -12.20 -5.76 3.94
N ILE A 320 -11.34 -4.79 4.30
CA ILE A 320 -10.39 -4.19 3.36
C ILE A 320 -9.18 -5.11 3.18
N PRO A 321 -9.00 -5.74 2.00
CA PRO A 321 -7.85 -6.62 1.78
C PRO A 321 -6.56 -5.82 1.65
N GLN A 322 -5.49 -6.36 2.21
CA GLN A 322 -4.16 -5.80 2.15
C GLN A 322 -3.16 -6.85 1.70
N THR A 323 -2.07 -6.40 1.07
CA THR A 323 -0.99 -7.28 0.61
C THR A 323 0.35 -6.63 0.88
N LEU A 324 1.32 -7.43 1.36
CA LEU A 324 2.74 -7.11 1.34
C LEU A 324 3.35 -7.81 0.13
N SER A 325 4.01 -7.04 -0.72
CA SER A 325 4.69 -7.55 -1.91
C SER A 325 6.10 -7.99 -1.55
N LEU A 326 6.22 -9.26 -1.18
CA LEU A 326 7.48 -9.90 -0.80
C LEU A 326 7.89 -10.93 -1.85
N ASN A 327 8.99 -11.65 -1.63
CA ASN A 327 9.41 -12.76 -2.49
C ASN A 327 8.36 -13.88 -2.55
N MET A 328 7.55 -14.05 -1.50
CA MET A 328 6.25 -14.72 -1.53
C MET A 328 5.21 -13.74 -1.02
N GLU A 329 4.08 -13.60 -1.72
CA GLU A 329 3.02 -12.65 -1.36
C GLU A 329 2.37 -12.99 -0.02
N VAL A 330 2.13 -11.95 0.77
CA VAL A 330 1.45 -12.05 2.07
C VAL A 330 0.22 -11.17 2.02
N SER A 331 -0.95 -11.77 2.09
CA SER A 331 -2.22 -11.02 2.02
C SER A 331 -3.08 -11.32 3.23
N PHE A 332 -3.82 -10.31 3.67
CA PHE A 332 -4.70 -10.44 4.82
C PHE A 332 -5.93 -9.56 4.69
N VAL A 333 -6.96 -9.95 5.41
CA VAL A 333 -8.21 -9.19 5.57
C VAL A 333 -8.80 -9.49 6.93
N GLU A 334 -9.43 -8.50 7.53
CA GLU A 334 -10.18 -8.63 8.77
C GLU A 334 -11.55 -7.96 8.61
N ASP A 335 -12.59 -8.56 9.19
CA ASP A 335 -13.86 -7.89 9.39
C ASP A 335 -13.83 -7.15 10.74
N GLU A 336 -13.45 -5.88 10.68
CA GLU A 336 -13.31 -5.01 11.86
C GLU A 336 -14.66 -4.76 12.59
N LYS A 337 -15.78 -5.11 11.97
CA LYS A 337 -17.12 -5.00 12.56
C LYS A 337 -17.52 -6.25 13.35
N ASN A 338 -16.80 -7.34 13.15
CA ASN A 338 -17.06 -8.58 13.85
C ASN A 338 -16.33 -8.57 15.21
N GLU A 339 -17.04 -8.15 16.26
CA GLU A 339 -16.56 -8.05 17.64
C GLU A 339 -16.66 -9.39 18.42
N SER A 340 -16.95 -10.51 17.74
CA SER A 340 -17.07 -11.82 18.42
C SER A 340 -15.78 -12.22 19.11
N GLU A 341 -15.90 -12.66 20.37
CA GLU A 341 -14.78 -13.21 21.16
C GLU A 341 -14.74 -14.77 21.10
N ASP A 342 -15.84 -15.42 20.70
CA ASP A 342 -15.89 -16.88 20.52
C ASP A 342 -15.44 -17.25 19.10
N THR A 343 -14.13 -17.25 18.90
CA THR A 343 -13.51 -17.54 17.62
C THR A 343 -12.70 -18.82 17.65
N GLU A 344 -12.46 -19.40 16.48
CA GLU A 344 -11.55 -20.51 16.26
C GLU A 344 -10.64 -20.19 15.08
N THR A 345 -9.33 -20.39 15.26
CA THR A 345 -8.34 -20.17 14.20
C THR A 345 -7.79 -21.51 13.72
N ILE A 346 -7.89 -21.77 12.43
CA ILE A 346 -7.30 -22.92 11.77
C ILE A 346 -6.21 -22.46 10.82
N GLY A 347 -5.01 -23.04 10.98
CA GLY A 347 -3.86 -22.76 10.13
C GLY A 347 -3.31 -24.02 9.49
N ILE A 348 -2.93 -23.95 8.22
CA ILE A 348 -2.30 -25.04 7.48
C ILE A 348 -1.16 -24.54 6.61
N PRO A 349 -0.17 -25.39 6.30
CA PRO A 349 0.85 -25.08 5.30
C PRO A 349 0.22 -24.79 3.93
N GLY A 350 0.88 -23.93 3.14
CA GLY A 350 0.50 -23.64 1.78
C GLY A 350 0.47 -24.88 0.87
N ILE A 351 -0.34 -24.82 -0.16
CA ILE A 351 -0.45 -25.90 -1.15
C ILE A 351 0.65 -25.73 -2.20
N ALA A 352 1.32 -26.84 -2.55
CA ALA A 352 2.29 -26.86 -3.63
C ALA A 352 1.59 -26.71 -5.00
N GLY A 353 1.84 -25.61 -5.68
CA GLY A 353 1.23 -25.29 -6.97
C GLY A 353 2.12 -24.36 -7.81
N PRO A 354 1.56 -23.64 -8.79
CA PRO A 354 2.32 -22.70 -9.61
C PRO A 354 3.07 -21.68 -8.75
N GLY A 355 4.39 -21.58 -8.93
CA GLY A 355 5.26 -20.67 -8.16
C GLY A 355 5.74 -21.22 -6.81
N SER A 356 5.12 -22.26 -6.24
CA SER A 356 5.52 -22.85 -4.96
C SER A 356 5.78 -24.36 -5.02
N PHE A 357 5.62 -25.01 -6.18
CA PHE A 357 5.72 -26.48 -6.28
C PHE A 357 7.03 -27.04 -5.71
N TRP A 358 8.16 -26.45 -6.06
CA TRP A 358 9.47 -26.90 -5.60
C TRP A 358 9.81 -26.50 -4.17
N ASN A 359 9.03 -25.57 -3.59
CA ASN A 359 9.19 -25.18 -2.20
C ASN A 359 8.86 -26.32 -1.22
N ILE A 360 8.08 -27.32 -1.66
CA ILE A 360 7.77 -28.52 -0.86
C ILE A 360 9.03 -29.24 -0.38
N LEU A 361 10.10 -29.17 -1.18
CA LEU A 361 11.38 -29.80 -0.83
C LEU A 361 12.09 -29.13 0.36
N ASN A 362 11.74 -27.87 0.63
CA ASN A 362 12.27 -27.11 1.76
C ASN A 362 11.25 -26.96 2.90
N GLY A 363 9.98 -27.36 2.68
CA GLY A 363 8.89 -27.19 3.64
C GLY A 363 8.36 -25.76 3.75
N ASP A 364 8.61 -24.91 2.74
CA ASP A 364 8.26 -23.47 2.71
C ASP A 364 7.22 -23.13 1.63
N THR A 365 6.20 -23.96 1.47
CA THR A 365 5.14 -23.79 0.48
C THR A 365 4.18 -22.63 0.75
N GLY A 366 4.34 -21.94 1.85
CA GLY A 366 3.45 -20.89 2.34
C GLY A 366 2.70 -21.31 3.59
N TYR A 367 1.81 -20.43 4.05
CA TYR A 367 0.99 -20.64 5.23
C TYR A 367 -0.34 -19.91 5.07
N THR A 368 -1.41 -20.52 5.49
CA THR A 368 -2.72 -19.86 5.51
C THR A 368 -3.39 -20.14 6.84
N GLU A 369 -4.00 -19.12 7.43
CA GLU A 369 -4.86 -19.25 8.60
C GLU A 369 -6.15 -18.47 8.41
N VAL A 370 -7.24 -19.03 8.90
CA VAL A 370 -8.57 -18.42 8.90
C VAL A 370 -9.10 -18.44 10.32
N GLU A 371 -9.54 -17.29 10.79
CA GLU A 371 -10.25 -17.13 12.06
C GLU A 371 -11.75 -17.06 11.79
N PHE A 372 -12.49 -17.92 12.46
CA PHE A 372 -13.95 -18.08 12.32
C PHE A 372 -14.66 -17.59 13.57
N ASP A 373 -15.73 -16.84 13.35
CA ASP A 373 -16.73 -16.54 14.38
C ASP A 373 -17.72 -17.71 14.48
N LYS A 374 -17.65 -18.45 15.58
CA LYS A 374 -18.50 -19.64 15.81
C LYS A 374 -19.94 -19.29 16.16
N ILE A 375 -20.20 -18.07 16.63
CA ILE A 375 -21.54 -17.62 16.99
C ILE A 375 -22.36 -17.27 15.73
N ASN A 376 -21.73 -16.50 14.83
CA ASN A 376 -22.38 -15.96 13.65
C ASN A 376 -22.10 -16.77 12.39
N ASN A 377 -21.30 -17.82 12.47
CA ASN A 377 -20.93 -18.68 11.34
C ASN A 377 -20.26 -17.90 10.18
N LYS A 378 -19.35 -16.98 10.53
CA LYS A 378 -18.70 -16.04 9.58
C LYS A 378 -17.17 -16.16 9.65
N ILE A 379 -16.52 -15.80 8.55
CA ILE A 379 -15.08 -15.57 8.55
C ILE A 379 -14.82 -14.20 9.19
N LYS A 380 -13.96 -14.17 10.21
CA LYS A 380 -13.54 -12.94 10.89
C LYS A 380 -12.23 -12.39 10.32
N ARG A 381 -11.24 -13.27 10.09
CA ARG A 381 -9.92 -12.87 9.58
C ARG A 381 -9.33 -13.94 8.68
N ILE A 382 -8.59 -13.51 7.68
CA ILE A 382 -7.77 -14.36 6.81
C ILE A 382 -6.35 -13.80 6.77
N ASN A 383 -5.35 -14.66 6.97
CA ASN A 383 -3.96 -14.40 6.62
C ASN A 383 -3.52 -15.50 5.64
N SER A 384 -3.03 -15.12 4.47
CA SER A 384 -2.60 -16.06 3.43
C SER A 384 -1.23 -15.68 2.88
N ILE A 385 -0.31 -16.64 2.90
CA ILE A 385 1.05 -16.52 2.39
C ILE A 385 1.19 -17.53 1.27
N SER A 386 1.04 -17.07 0.04
CA SER A 386 1.13 -17.90 -1.16
C SER A 386 1.31 -17.04 -2.42
N PRO A 387 1.79 -17.59 -3.54
CA PRO A 387 1.89 -16.86 -4.80
C PRO A 387 0.56 -16.27 -5.30
N SER A 388 -0.58 -16.88 -4.97
CA SER A 388 -1.93 -16.44 -5.38
C SER A 388 -2.66 -15.60 -4.33
N SER A 389 -2.11 -15.44 -3.13
CA SER A 389 -2.80 -14.82 -1.98
C SER A 389 -3.46 -13.46 -2.26
N PRO A 390 -2.91 -12.54 -3.10
CA PRO A 390 -3.57 -11.27 -3.39
C PRO A 390 -4.92 -11.43 -4.08
N SER A 391 -5.03 -12.38 -5.02
CA SER A 391 -6.27 -12.63 -5.75
C SER A 391 -7.30 -13.35 -4.87
N ASP A 392 -6.82 -14.34 -4.11
CA ASP A 392 -7.65 -15.20 -3.28
C ASP A 392 -8.26 -14.40 -2.12
N VAL A 393 -7.42 -13.61 -1.41
CA VAL A 393 -7.88 -12.76 -0.30
C VAL A 393 -8.78 -11.62 -0.81
N ALA A 394 -8.51 -11.04 -1.99
CA ALA A 394 -9.38 -10.02 -2.56
C ALA A 394 -10.77 -10.56 -2.86
N TYR A 395 -10.88 -11.78 -3.39
CA TYR A 395 -12.15 -12.44 -3.65
C TYR A 395 -12.90 -12.77 -2.35
N LEU A 396 -12.22 -13.40 -1.39
CA LEU A 396 -12.81 -13.75 -0.10
C LEU A 396 -13.23 -12.52 0.70
N SER A 397 -12.47 -11.42 0.64
CA SER A 397 -12.85 -10.15 1.26
C SER A 397 -14.16 -9.59 0.72
N TYR A 398 -14.43 -9.81 -0.57
CA TYR A 398 -15.70 -9.43 -1.18
C TYR A 398 -16.86 -10.27 -0.63
N LEU A 399 -16.70 -11.59 -0.50
CA LEU A 399 -17.70 -12.47 0.09
C LEU A 399 -17.95 -12.11 1.57
N MET A 400 -16.89 -11.86 2.36
CA MET A 400 -17.03 -11.40 3.75
C MET A 400 -17.83 -10.08 3.83
N ARG A 401 -17.60 -9.15 2.92
CA ARG A 401 -18.33 -7.87 2.86
C ARG A 401 -19.80 -8.03 2.50
N GLU A 402 -20.12 -8.99 1.64
CA GLU A 402 -21.49 -9.33 1.24
C GLU A 402 -22.19 -10.20 2.29
N ASP A 403 -21.56 -10.41 3.44
CA ASP A 403 -22.10 -11.10 4.61
C ASP A 403 -22.45 -12.58 4.37
N TYR A 404 -21.66 -13.26 3.52
CA TYR A 404 -21.83 -14.69 3.25
C TYR A 404 -21.61 -15.52 4.53
N ASP A 405 -22.51 -16.48 4.77
CA ASP A 405 -22.34 -17.52 5.78
C ASP A 405 -21.35 -18.59 5.31
N LEU A 406 -20.72 -19.31 6.26
CA LEU A 406 -19.82 -20.40 5.91
C LEU A 406 -20.52 -21.49 5.10
N ASP A 407 -21.81 -21.73 5.33
CA ASP A 407 -22.65 -22.66 4.57
C ASP A 407 -22.71 -22.29 3.06
N ASP A 408 -22.68 -21.00 2.74
CA ASP A 408 -22.75 -20.52 1.35
C ASP A 408 -21.49 -20.84 0.55
N TYR A 409 -20.35 -21.10 1.23
CA TYR A 409 -19.08 -21.41 0.57
C TYR A 409 -19.05 -22.83 -0.06
N ASP A 410 -20.01 -23.69 0.21
CA ASP A 410 -20.12 -25.01 -0.41
C ASP A 410 -20.33 -24.94 -1.93
N GLU A 411 -21.01 -23.90 -2.39
CA GLU A 411 -21.27 -23.66 -3.82
C GLU A 411 -20.05 -23.08 -4.56
N PHE A 412 -18.98 -22.73 -3.84
CA PHE A 412 -17.82 -22.14 -4.45
C PHE A 412 -16.90 -23.21 -5.08
N LEU A 413 -16.45 -22.93 -6.30
CA LEU A 413 -15.48 -23.74 -7.04
C LEU A 413 -14.18 -22.94 -7.23
N GLU A 414 -13.11 -23.45 -6.65
CA GLU A 414 -11.77 -22.90 -6.83
C GLU A 414 -11.21 -23.20 -8.23
N VAL A 415 -10.27 -22.37 -8.67
CA VAL A 415 -9.51 -22.64 -9.89
C VAL A 415 -8.33 -23.57 -9.57
N HIS A 416 -8.21 -24.69 -10.27
CA HIS A 416 -7.08 -25.62 -10.12
C HIS A 416 -6.19 -25.62 -11.39
N PRO A 417 -4.85 -25.67 -11.27
CA PRO A 417 -4.07 -25.68 -10.03
C PRO A 417 -3.95 -24.30 -9.38
N SER A 418 -4.04 -24.24 -8.05
CA SER A 418 -3.91 -23.06 -7.23
C SER A 418 -2.95 -23.31 -6.07
N THR A 419 -2.44 -22.26 -5.47
CA THR A 419 -1.68 -22.30 -4.21
C THR A 419 -2.53 -21.87 -3.01
N ASP A 420 -3.82 -21.58 -3.25
CA ASP A 420 -4.75 -21.18 -2.21
C ASP A 420 -5.10 -22.34 -1.28
N SER A 421 -4.84 -22.13 0.01
CA SER A 421 -5.21 -23.04 1.08
C SER A 421 -6.52 -22.66 1.78
N ASN A 422 -7.06 -21.45 1.52
CA ASN A 422 -8.25 -20.95 2.20
C ASN A 422 -9.45 -21.87 1.99
N TYR A 423 -9.64 -22.32 0.74
CA TYR A 423 -10.72 -23.26 0.42
C TYR A 423 -10.64 -24.56 1.18
N LYS A 424 -9.44 -25.10 1.30
CA LYS A 424 -9.22 -26.33 2.02
C LYS A 424 -9.59 -26.19 3.49
N ILE A 425 -9.29 -25.03 4.08
CA ILE A 425 -9.69 -24.71 5.45
C ILE A 425 -11.21 -24.55 5.53
N ILE A 426 -11.80 -23.69 4.71
CA ILE A 426 -13.22 -23.36 4.75
C ILE A 426 -14.08 -24.61 4.51
N LYS A 427 -13.77 -25.43 3.49
CA LYS A 427 -14.50 -26.65 3.18
C LYS A 427 -14.30 -27.78 4.22
N ASN A 428 -13.15 -27.87 4.87
CA ASN A 428 -12.89 -28.92 5.87
C ASN A 428 -13.54 -28.65 7.23
N MET A 429 -14.04 -27.44 7.48
CA MET A 429 -14.78 -27.15 8.72
C MET A 429 -16.15 -27.81 8.78
N TRP A 430 -16.68 -28.28 7.66
CA TRP A 430 -18.00 -28.92 7.52
C TRP A 430 -17.96 -30.45 7.43
N LEU A 431 -16.78 -31.04 7.46
CA LEU A 431 -16.57 -32.47 7.51
C LEU A 431 -16.26 -32.95 8.95
#